data_786a9b0dbbfa3aada8af5a4363cac57b
#
_entry.id   786a9b0dbbfa3aada8af5a4363cac57b
#
_cell.length_a   1.000
_cell.length_b   1.000
_cell.length_c   1.000
_cell.angle_alpha   90.00
_cell.angle_beta   90.00
_cell.angle_gamma   90.00
#
_symmetry.space_group_name_H-M   'P 1'
#
loop_
_entity.id
_entity.type
_entity.pdbx_description
1 polymer ?
#
loop_
_entity_poly.entity_id
_entity_poly.type
_entity_poly.pdbx_seq_one_letter_code
_entity_poly.pdbx_strand_id
1 'polypeptide(L)'
;MSYEVLARKYRPNSFKEVIGQKHVVQALVNSIEQEKVHQAYIFSGTRGVGKTTIARILAKCLNCESSDKPTPNPCNKCSNTMEISLGRSVDFLEIDAASNTQVEKVRELIETVEYKPAKGRYKIYLIDEVHMLSKASFNALLKTLEEPPPHVIFLFATTNPENIPKTVQSRCLQLNLKTVSDELLIDHFKKILKNEKICLLYTSPSPRDTA
;
A
#
# COMPACT_ATOMS: atom_id res chain seq x y z
N MET A 1 -25.43 14.42 5.06
CA MET A 1 -24.37 13.45 5.43
C MET A 1 -23.95 12.75 4.14
N SER A 2 -22.72 12.86 3.71
CA SER A 2 -22.25 12.12 2.52
C SER A 2 -22.13 10.64 2.87
N TYR A 3 -22.79 9.79 2.11
CA TYR A 3 -22.69 8.34 2.25
C TYR A 3 -21.26 7.91 1.92
N GLU A 4 -20.55 7.39 2.91
CA GLU A 4 -19.23 6.82 2.72
C GLU A 4 -19.32 5.29 2.72
N VAL A 5 -18.75 4.65 1.69
CA VAL A 5 -18.75 3.19 1.56
C VAL A 5 -17.95 2.58 2.71
N LEU A 6 -18.50 1.55 3.39
CA LEU A 6 -17.88 0.90 4.56
C LEU A 6 -16.43 0.46 4.31
N ALA A 7 -16.15 -0.07 3.13
CA ALA A 7 -14.79 -0.48 2.74
C ALA A 7 -13.76 0.66 2.76
N ARG A 8 -14.20 1.90 2.59
CA ARG A 8 -13.35 3.10 2.70
C ARG A 8 -13.27 3.59 4.13
N LYS A 9 -14.40 3.66 4.82
CA LYS A 9 -14.52 4.08 6.22
C LYS A 9 -13.68 3.22 7.16
N TYR A 10 -13.67 1.89 6.93
CA TYR A 10 -12.94 0.91 7.75
C TYR A 10 -11.59 0.48 7.16
N ARG A 11 -11.07 1.24 6.18
CA ARG A 11 -9.71 0.98 5.68
C ARG A 11 -8.70 1.25 6.78
N PRO A 12 -7.80 0.30 7.12
CA PRO A 12 -6.76 0.50 8.13
C PRO A 12 -5.94 1.77 7.89
N ASN A 13 -5.74 2.55 8.94
CA ASN A 13 -4.99 3.80 8.92
C ASN A 13 -3.63 3.69 9.62
N SER A 14 -3.39 2.59 10.31
CA SER A 14 -2.15 2.27 11.03
C SER A 14 -1.81 0.79 10.91
N PHE A 15 -0.55 0.43 11.12
CA PHE A 15 -0.11 -0.97 11.13
C PHE A 15 -0.83 -1.82 12.19
N LYS A 16 -1.26 -1.21 13.29
CA LYS A 16 -1.98 -1.90 14.38
C LYS A 16 -3.36 -2.41 13.96
N GLU A 17 -3.96 -1.76 12.96
CA GLU A 17 -5.29 -2.12 12.45
C GLU A 17 -5.23 -3.17 11.33
N VAL A 18 -4.03 -3.47 10.82
CA VAL A 18 -3.86 -4.45 9.74
C VAL A 18 -4.03 -5.86 10.28
N ILE A 19 -4.89 -6.65 9.64
CA ILE A 19 -5.25 -8.00 10.07
C ILE A 19 -4.47 -9.03 9.23
N GLY A 20 -4.02 -10.11 9.89
CA GLY A 20 -3.45 -11.29 9.23
C GLY A 20 -2.05 -11.13 8.65
N GLN A 21 -1.43 -9.92 8.66
CA GLN A 21 -0.15 -9.64 8.03
C GLN A 21 0.99 -9.35 9.02
N LYS A 22 0.98 -10.00 10.19
CA LYS A 22 1.94 -9.73 11.27
C LYS A 22 3.40 -9.74 10.82
N HIS A 23 3.79 -10.68 9.97
CA HIS A 23 5.17 -10.82 9.47
C HIS A 23 5.61 -9.63 8.60
N VAL A 24 4.74 -9.15 7.70
CA VAL A 24 5.02 -7.97 6.86
C VAL A 24 5.06 -6.71 7.72
N VAL A 25 4.06 -6.54 8.58
CA VAL A 25 3.98 -5.39 9.49
C VAL A 25 5.23 -5.30 10.37
N GLN A 26 5.65 -6.43 10.99
CA GLN A 26 6.84 -6.46 11.84
C GLN A 26 8.12 -6.09 11.07
N ALA A 27 8.27 -6.60 9.84
CA ALA A 27 9.42 -6.26 9.00
C ALA A 27 9.47 -4.76 8.67
N LEU A 28 8.32 -4.15 8.34
CA LEU A 28 8.23 -2.73 8.05
C LEU A 28 8.47 -1.86 9.30
N VAL A 29 7.89 -2.24 10.44
CA VAL A 29 8.10 -1.54 11.72
C VAL A 29 9.57 -1.57 12.10
N ASN A 30 10.20 -2.74 12.07
CA ASN A 30 11.64 -2.88 12.38
C ASN A 30 12.52 -2.04 11.43
N SER A 31 12.17 -2.00 10.13
CA SER A 31 12.89 -1.19 9.14
C SER A 31 12.81 0.30 9.46
N ILE A 32 11.65 0.78 9.90
CA ILE A 32 11.45 2.18 10.29
C ILE A 32 12.19 2.50 11.60
N GLU A 33 12.07 1.65 12.63
CA GLU A 33 12.71 1.85 13.94
C GLU A 33 14.23 1.81 13.87
N GLN A 34 14.79 0.99 12.97
CA GLN A 34 16.23 0.89 12.74
C GLN A 34 16.76 1.95 11.76
N GLU A 35 15.90 2.83 11.24
CA GLU A 35 16.24 3.83 10.21
C GLU A 35 16.84 3.19 8.94
N LYS A 36 16.47 1.94 8.64
CA LYS A 36 16.92 1.16 7.47
C LYS A 36 15.77 0.97 6.49
N VAL A 37 15.20 2.09 6.06
CA VAL A 37 14.11 2.06 5.06
C VAL A 37 14.70 1.74 3.69
N HIS A 38 14.18 0.72 3.03
CA HIS A 38 14.59 0.34 1.69
C HIS A 38 13.97 1.30 0.66
N GLN A 39 14.66 1.51 -0.47
CA GLN A 39 14.18 2.45 -1.49
C GLN A 39 13.17 1.85 -2.46
N ALA A 40 13.05 0.51 -2.52
CA ALA A 40 12.07 -0.16 -3.34
C ALA A 40 11.48 -1.39 -2.64
N TYR A 41 10.15 -1.51 -2.67
CA TYR A 41 9.40 -2.62 -2.08
C TYR A 41 8.48 -3.25 -3.10
N ILE A 42 8.32 -4.58 -3.06
CA ILE A 42 7.30 -5.31 -3.80
C ILE A 42 6.35 -5.96 -2.79
N PHE A 43 5.09 -5.53 -2.79
CA PHE A 43 4.00 -6.16 -2.07
C PHE A 43 3.29 -7.13 -3.00
N SER A 44 3.47 -8.43 -2.78
CA SER A 44 2.82 -9.48 -3.57
C SER A 44 1.74 -10.21 -2.77
N GLY A 45 0.75 -10.76 -3.46
CA GLY A 45 -0.34 -11.52 -2.86
C GLY A 45 -1.63 -11.38 -3.64
N THR A 46 -2.62 -12.20 -3.32
CA THR A 46 -3.92 -12.23 -3.99
C THR A 46 -4.66 -10.88 -3.90
N ARG A 47 -5.68 -10.69 -4.71
CA ARG A 47 -6.50 -9.48 -4.67
C ARG A 47 -7.20 -9.36 -3.30
N GLY A 48 -7.26 -8.14 -2.76
CA GLY A 48 -7.99 -7.87 -1.50
C GLY A 48 -7.19 -8.12 -0.21
N VAL A 49 -5.97 -8.65 -0.24
CA VAL A 49 -5.16 -8.92 0.98
C VAL A 49 -4.57 -7.68 1.64
N GLY A 50 -4.74 -6.49 1.06
CA GLY A 50 -4.32 -5.22 1.66
C GLY A 50 -3.01 -4.63 1.15
N LYS A 51 -2.49 -5.05 -0.04
CA LYS A 51 -1.24 -4.54 -0.63
C LYS A 51 -1.19 -3.01 -0.67
N THR A 52 -2.13 -2.39 -1.36
CA THR A 52 -2.26 -0.93 -1.50
C THR A 52 -2.50 -0.23 -0.16
N THR A 53 -3.21 -0.89 0.77
CA THR A 53 -3.45 -0.36 2.13
C THR A 53 -2.16 -0.29 2.93
N ILE A 54 -1.36 -1.36 2.96
CA ILE A 54 -0.06 -1.39 3.66
C ILE A 54 0.90 -0.37 3.04
N ALA A 55 0.95 -0.26 1.72
CA ALA A 55 1.76 0.73 1.03
C ALA A 55 1.40 2.17 1.44
N ARG A 56 0.11 2.50 1.53
CA ARG A 56 -0.36 3.82 2.02
C ARG A 56 -0.02 4.05 3.49
N ILE A 57 -0.13 3.04 4.35
CA ILE A 57 0.27 3.15 5.75
C ILE A 57 1.78 3.41 5.85
N LEU A 58 2.59 2.69 5.08
CA LEU A 58 4.04 2.93 5.02
C LEU A 58 4.35 4.37 4.59
N ALA A 59 3.68 4.87 3.54
CA ALA A 59 3.85 6.25 3.09
C ALA A 59 3.49 7.28 4.19
N LYS A 60 2.43 7.03 4.96
CA LYS A 60 2.08 7.87 6.11
C LYS A 60 3.14 7.83 7.22
N CYS A 61 3.69 6.65 7.51
CA CYS A 61 4.75 6.47 8.51
C CYS A 61 6.03 7.24 8.14
N LEU A 62 6.37 7.25 6.85
CA LEU A 62 7.56 7.91 6.33
C LEU A 62 7.43 9.43 6.31
N ASN A 63 6.24 9.95 5.96
CA ASN A 63 5.99 11.39 5.77
C ASN A 63 5.18 12.05 6.90
N CYS A 64 5.00 11.37 8.05
CA CYS A 64 4.28 11.95 9.18
C CYS A 64 5.03 13.13 9.80
N GLU A 65 4.39 14.30 9.89
CA GLU A 65 4.96 15.53 10.44
C GLU A 65 5.05 15.56 11.96
N SER A 66 4.37 14.62 12.66
CA SER A 66 4.38 14.60 14.13
C SER A 66 5.70 14.16 14.75
N SER A 67 6.66 13.73 13.95
CA SER A 67 7.99 13.29 14.35
C SER A 67 9.01 13.79 13.35
N ASP A 68 10.22 14.14 13.80
CA ASP A 68 11.33 14.56 12.93
C ASP A 68 11.90 13.40 12.10
N LYS A 69 11.62 12.15 12.51
CA LYS A 69 12.03 10.93 11.83
C LYS A 69 10.82 10.11 11.40
N PRO A 70 10.98 9.18 10.44
CA PRO A 70 9.97 8.19 10.14
C PRO A 70 9.48 7.48 11.39
N THR A 71 8.18 7.27 11.52
CA THR A 71 7.56 6.67 12.71
C THR A 71 6.61 5.53 12.33
N PRO A 72 6.64 4.38 13.02
CA PRO A 72 5.71 3.29 12.75
C PRO A 72 4.26 3.60 13.18
N ASN A 73 4.07 4.71 13.93
CA ASN A 73 2.77 5.15 14.41
C ASN A 73 2.41 6.53 13.84
N PRO A 74 1.86 6.60 12.61
CA PRO A 74 1.49 7.87 11.99
C PRO A 74 0.35 8.54 12.77
N CYS A 75 0.40 9.86 12.90
CA CYS A 75 -0.60 10.60 13.70
C CYS A 75 -1.99 10.65 13.05
N ASN A 76 -2.11 10.42 11.75
CA ASN A 76 -3.34 10.50 10.96
C ASN A 76 -4.10 11.84 11.04
N LYS A 77 -3.44 12.91 11.53
CA LYS A 77 -4.03 14.24 11.72
C LYS A 77 -3.27 15.36 11.02
N CYS A 78 -1.99 15.17 10.73
CA CYS A 78 -1.18 16.17 10.03
C CYS A 78 -1.55 16.25 8.54
N SER A 79 -1.18 17.35 7.90
CA SER A 79 -1.47 17.63 6.50
C SER A 79 -1.08 16.46 5.59
N ASN A 80 0.18 16.00 5.68
CA ASN A 80 0.70 14.91 4.85
C ASN A 80 -0.08 13.60 5.02
N THR A 81 -0.36 13.18 6.25
CA THR A 81 -1.08 11.91 6.48
C THR A 81 -2.54 11.98 6.03
N MET A 82 -3.19 13.15 6.14
CA MET A 82 -4.55 13.36 5.65
C MET A 82 -4.58 13.39 4.11
N GLU A 83 -3.66 14.10 3.46
CA GLU A 83 -3.56 14.16 2.01
C GLU A 83 -3.31 12.78 1.39
N ILE A 84 -2.43 11.96 1.98
CA ILE A 84 -2.21 10.55 1.57
C ILE A 84 -3.52 9.73 1.71
N SER A 85 -4.26 9.91 2.82
CA SER A 85 -5.53 9.20 3.03
C SER A 85 -6.58 9.55 1.98
N LEU A 86 -6.61 10.81 1.57
CA LEU A 86 -7.55 11.33 0.56
C LEU A 86 -7.09 11.10 -0.88
N GLY A 87 -5.86 10.61 -1.10
CA GLY A 87 -5.27 10.44 -2.43
C GLY A 87 -4.99 11.78 -3.14
N ARG A 88 -4.64 12.82 -2.39
CA ARG A 88 -4.37 14.18 -2.89
C ARG A 88 -2.96 14.67 -2.61
N SER A 89 -2.11 13.83 -2.07
CA SER A 89 -0.73 14.20 -1.74
C SER A 89 0.11 14.39 -3.02
N VAL A 90 0.88 15.46 -3.08
CA VAL A 90 1.84 15.73 -4.16
C VAL A 90 3.13 14.91 -4.02
N ASP A 91 3.42 14.43 -2.80
CA ASP A 91 4.61 13.62 -2.50
C ASP A 91 4.29 12.11 -2.41
N PHE A 92 3.02 11.73 -2.58
CA PHE A 92 2.58 10.34 -2.69
C PHE A 92 1.73 10.15 -3.94
N LEU A 93 2.36 9.62 -4.98
CA LEU A 93 1.76 9.40 -6.29
C LEU A 93 1.34 7.94 -6.43
N GLU A 94 0.06 7.71 -6.58
CA GLU A 94 -0.51 6.38 -6.79
C GLU A 94 -0.94 6.21 -8.24
N ILE A 95 -0.42 5.20 -8.90
CA ILE A 95 -0.63 4.90 -10.32
C ILE A 95 -1.10 3.46 -10.42
N ASP A 96 -2.22 3.25 -11.08
CA ASP A 96 -2.70 1.93 -11.47
C ASP A 96 -2.14 1.58 -12.85
N ALA A 97 -1.25 0.58 -12.91
CA ALA A 97 -0.65 0.13 -14.15
C ALA A 97 -1.65 -0.51 -15.11
N ALA A 98 -2.78 -1.03 -14.62
CA ALA A 98 -3.81 -1.61 -15.47
C ALA A 98 -4.54 -0.53 -16.29
N SER A 99 -4.73 0.66 -15.73
CA SER A 99 -5.34 1.81 -16.42
C SER A 99 -4.32 2.73 -17.12
N ASN A 100 -3.03 2.60 -16.79
CA ASN A 100 -1.95 3.46 -17.26
C ASN A 100 -0.81 2.64 -17.90
N THR A 101 -1.12 1.80 -18.88
CA THR A 101 -0.14 0.95 -19.60
C THR A 101 0.82 1.71 -20.50
N GLN A 102 0.60 3.01 -20.73
CA GLN A 102 1.39 3.83 -21.64
C GLN A 102 2.78 4.09 -21.07
N VAL A 103 3.80 3.77 -21.86
CA VAL A 103 5.23 3.98 -21.53
C VAL A 103 5.52 5.45 -21.22
N GLU A 104 4.81 6.36 -21.89
CA GLU A 104 4.94 7.81 -21.75
C GLU A 104 4.63 8.27 -20.33
N LYS A 105 3.57 7.76 -19.72
CA LYS A 105 3.19 8.11 -18.33
C LYS A 105 4.22 7.65 -17.30
N VAL A 106 4.84 6.48 -17.55
CA VAL A 106 5.92 5.99 -16.68
C VAL A 106 7.17 6.84 -16.87
N ARG A 107 7.46 7.30 -18.09
CA ARG A 107 8.58 8.23 -18.35
C ARG A 107 8.37 9.59 -17.70
N GLU A 108 7.18 10.18 -17.85
CA GLU A 108 6.81 11.42 -17.16
C GLU A 108 6.99 11.29 -15.64
N LEU A 109 6.58 10.14 -15.07
CA LEU A 109 6.78 9.85 -13.67
C LEU A 109 8.28 9.83 -13.31
N ILE A 110 9.10 9.15 -14.11
CA ILE A 110 10.55 9.05 -13.88
C ILE A 110 11.21 10.43 -13.96
N GLU A 111 10.80 11.30 -14.86
CA GLU A 111 11.30 12.69 -14.95
C GLU A 111 11.00 13.47 -13.66
N THR A 112 9.90 13.17 -12.99
CA THR A 112 9.58 13.82 -11.71
C THR A 112 10.38 13.31 -10.53
N VAL A 113 11.06 12.17 -10.65
CA VAL A 113 11.84 11.53 -9.55
C VAL A 113 13.02 12.41 -9.09
N GLU A 114 13.62 13.17 -10.00
CA GLU A 114 14.76 14.05 -9.68
C GLU A 114 14.37 15.21 -8.76
N TYR A 115 13.10 15.60 -8.76
CA TYR A 115 12.63 16.72 -7.92
C TYR A 115 12.45 16.28 -6.47
N LYS A 116 12.91 17.10 -5.56
CA LYS A 116 12.72 16.92 -4.12
C LYS A 116 11.23 16.93 -3.74
N PRO A 117 10.84 16.23 -2.65
CA PRO A 117 9.48 16.31 -2.14
C PRO A 117 9.11 17.76 -1.79
N ALA A 118 7.84 18.11 -1.97
CA ALA A 118 7.33 19.46 -1.74
C ALA A 118 7.05 19.73 -0.25
N LYS A 119 6.55 18.73 0.47
CA LYS A 119 6.15 18.85 1.89
C LYS A 119 6.73 17.73 2.75
N GLY A 120 6.77 16.51 2.19
CA GLY A 120 7.21 15.30 2.90
C GLY A 120 8.74 15.17 2.98
N ARG A 121 9.20 14.14 3.68
CA ARG A 121 10.63 13.74 3.69
C ARG A 121 10.97 12.93 2.45
N TYR A 122 10.02 12.13 1.99
CA TYR A 122 10.18 11.21 0.88
C TYR A 122 9.12 11.48 -0.19
N LYS A 123 9.53 11.37 -1.44
CA LYS A 123 8.65 11.30 -2.58
C LYS A 123 8.39 9.83 -2.89
N ILE A 124 7.14 9.41 -2.78
CA ILE A 124 6.76 8.00 -2.77
C ILE A 124 5.89 7.71 -3.98
N TYR A 125 6.28 6.70 -4.75
CA TYR A 125 5.56 6.24 -5.92
C TYR A 125 4.98 4.86 -5.67
N LEU A 126 3.65 4.77 -5.61
CA LEU A 126 2.94 3.50 -5.54
C LEU A 126 2.44 3.12 -6.93
N ILE A 127 2.96 2.02 -7.46
CA ILE A 127 2.50 1.46 -8.73
C ILE A 127 1.71 0.19 -8.41
N ASP A 128 0.39 0.28 -8.54
CA ASP A 128 -0.49 -0.87 -8.32
C ASP A 128 -0.60 -1.71 -9.60
N GLU A 129 -0.75 -3.02 -9.44
CA GLU A 129 -0.73 -4.05 -10.49
C GLU A 129 0.46 -3.89 -11.45
N VAL A 130 1.65 -3.65 -10.88
CA VAL A 130 2.89 -3.35 -11.62
C VAL A 130 3.22 -4.37 -12.71
N HIS A 131 2.77 -5.63 -12.59
CA HIS A 131 2.97 -6.68 -13.60
C HIS A 131 2.28 -6.36 -14.94
N MET A 132 1.38 -5.37 -14.98
CA MET A 132 0.72 -4.89 -16.21
C MET A 132 1.59 -3.91 -17.01
N LEU A 133 2.71 -3.45 -16.45
CA LEU A 133 3.65 -2.58 -17.16
C LEU A 133 4.30 -3.30 -18.34
N SER A 134 4.55 -2.56 -19.40
CA SER A 134 5.30 -3.05 -20.55
C SER A 134 6.77 -3.29 -20.20
N LYS A 135 7.46 -4.13 -20.99
CA LYS A 135 8.92 -4.33 -20.85
C LYS A 135 9.70 -3.02 -21.02
N ALA A 136 9.24 -2.11 -21.88
CA ALA A 136 9.84 -0.81 -22.09
C ALA A 136 9.69 0.09 -20.85
N SER A 137 8.54 0.05 -20.18
CA SER A 137 8.30 0.76 -18.91
C SER A 137 9.19 0.23 -17.78
N PHE A 138 9.34 -1.10 -17.66
CA PHE A 138 10.26 -1.68 -16.69
C PHE A 138 11.71 -1.27 -16.96
N ASN A 139 12.16 -1.29 -18.22
CA ASN A 139 13.52 -0.87 -18.56
C ASN A 139 13.77 0.61 -18.24
N ALA A 140 12.78 1.48 -18.41
CA ALA A 140 12.89 2.87 -18.01
C ALA A 140 13.04 3.04 -16.47
N LEU A 141 12.34 2.22 -15.68
CA LEU A 141 12.45 2.22 -14.21
C LEU A 141 13.79 1.66 -13.70
N LEU A 142 14.44 0.73 -14.44
CA LEU A 142 15.65 0.05 -13.98
C LEU A 142 16.77 1.03 -13.64
N LYS A 143 17.01 2.06 -14.47
CA LYS A 143 18.06 3.06 -14.22
C LYS A 143 17.85 3.75 -12.87
N THR A 144 16.61 4.15 -12.57
CA THR A 144 16.28 4.81 -11.30
C THR A 144 16.30 3.84 -10.12
N LEU A 145 16.02 2.55 -10.33
CA LEU A 145 16.10 1.53 -9.28
C LEU A 145 17.54 1.10 -8.97
N GLU A 146 18.49 1.31 -9.89
CA GLU A 146 19.90 1.04 -9.68
C GLU A 146 20.55 2.14 -8.82
N GLU A 147 20.22 3.40 -9.12
CA GLU A 147 20.77 4.57 -8.42
C GLU A 147 19.60 5.49 -8.00
N PRO A 148 18.76 5.05 -7.04
CA PRO A 148 17.62 5.82 -6.64
C PRO A 148 18.06 7.05 -5.82
N PRO A 149 17.46 8.24 -6.06
CA PRO A 149 17.71 9.39 -5.23
C PRO A 149 17.32 9.10 -3.77
N PRO A 150 18.05 9.61 -2.77
CA PRO A 150 17.85 9.25 -1.36
C PRO A 150 16.47 9.63 -0.80
N HIS A 151 15.79 10.57 -1.45
CA HIS A 151 14.46 11.03 -1.08
C HIS A 151 13.32 10.28 -1.79
N VAL A 152 13.62 9.27 -2.61
CA VAL A 152 12.63 8.56 -3.43
C VAL A 152 12.43 7.14 -2.92
N ILE A 153 11.17 6.74 -2.85
CA ILE A 153 10.78 5.37 -2.49
C ILE A 153 9.74 4.84 -3.48
N PHE A 154 10.02 3.65 -4.02
CA PHE A 154 9.10 2.93 -4.89
C PHE A 154 8.37 1.84 -4.12
N LEU A 155 7.07 1.81 -4.25
CA LEU A 155 6.18 0.79 -3.69
C LEU A 155 5.47 0.11 -4.85
N PHE A 156 5.77 -1.13 -5.12
CA PHE A 156 5.12 -1.92 -6.16
C PHE A 156 4.11 -2.86 -5.52
N ALA A 157 2.90 -2.89 -6.03
CA ALA A 157 1.89 -3.88 -5.64
C ALA A 157 1.57 -4.78 -6.84
N THR A 158 1.46 -6.08 -6.59
CA THR A 158 1.19 -7.06 -7.67
C THR A 158 0.43 -8.26 -7.15
N THR A 159 -0.42 -8.84 -8.01
CA THR A 159 -0.99 -10.17 -7.81
C THR A 159 -0.11 -11.27 -8.37
N ASN A 160 0.73 -10.96 -9.37
CA ASN A 160 1.53 -11.92 -10.13
C ASN A 160 3.01 -11.51 -10.10
N PRO A 161 3.75 -11.83 -9.02
CA PRO A 161 5.15 -11.45 -8.88
C PRO A 161 6.07 -12.10 -9.94
N GLU A 162 5.72 -13.27 -10.47
CA GLU A 162 6.47 -13.98 -11.52
C GLU A 162 6.53 -13.21 -12.85
N ASN A 163 5.58 -12.31 -13.10
CA ASN A 163 5.55 -11.48 -14.30
C ASN A 163 6.45 -10.22 -14.20
N ILE A 164 7.02 -9.95 -13.04
CA ILE A 164 7.98 -8.86 -12.85
C ILE A 164 9.37 -9.37 -13.27
N PRO A 165 10.13 -8.60 -14.08
CA PRO A 165 11.49 -8.98 -14.45
C PRO A 165 12.38 -9.22 -13.23
N LYS A 166 13.17 -10.28 -13.25
CA LYS A 166 14.09 -10.63 -12.15
C LYS A 166 15.08 -9.52 -11.83
N THR A 167 15.46 -8.73 -12.83
CA THR A 167 16.31 -7.53 -12.67
C THR A 167 15.68 -6.46 -11.78
N VAL A 168 14.35 -6.29 -11.81
CA VAL A 168 13.60 -5.40 -10.91
C VAL A 168 13.45 -6.06 -9.54
N GLN A 169 13.06 -7.35 -9.52
CA GLN A 169 12.86 -8.08 -8.25
C GLN A 169 14.11 -8.09 -7.37
N SER A 170 15.30 -8.24 -7.96
CA SER A 170 16.59 -8.29 -7.22
C SER A 170 16.97 -6.98 -6.53
N ARG A 171 16.37 -5.86 -6.94
CA ARG A 171 16.61 -4.51 -6.38
C ARG A 171 15.54 -4.08 -5.38
N CYS A 172 14.55 -4.92 -5.15
CA CYS A 172 13.41 -4.61 -4.30
C CYS A 172 13.34 -5.57 -3.10
N LEU A 173 12.93 -5.05 -1.96
CA LEU A 173 12.55 -5.89 -0.83
C LEU A 173 11.16 -6.49 -1.08
N GLN A 174 11.11 -7.83 -1.18
CA GLN A 174 9.88 -8.55 -1.47
C GLN A 174 9.13 -8.89 -0.18
N LEU A 175 7.87 -8.50 -0.10
CA LEU A 175 6.98 -8.71 1.03
C LEU A 175 5.71 -9.44 0.55
N ASN A 176 5.62 -10.72 0.89
CA ASN A 176 4.51 -11.57 0.46
C ASN A 176 3.37 -11.51 1.48
N LEU A 177 2.22 -10.95 1.07
CA LEU A 177 1.01 -10.92 1.85
C LEU A 177 0.24 -12.23 1.70
N LYS A 178 -0.23 -12.76 2.82
CA LYS A 178 -1.01 -14.00 2.88
C LYS A 178 -2.50 -13.69 2.91
N THR A 179 -3.31 -14.64 2.47
CA THR A 179 -4.76 -14.60 2.69
C THR A 179 -5.05 -14.60 4.18
N VAL A 180 -6.02 -13.79 4.59
CA VAL A 180 -6.47 -13.73 5.98
C VAL A 180 -7.38 -14.94 6.24
N SER A 181 -7.23 -15.60 7.40
CA SER A 181 -8.10 -16.72 7.76
C SER A 181 -9.56 -16.26 7.95
N ASP A 182 -10.50 -17.16 7.65
CA ASP A 182 -11.93 -16.87 7.76
C ASP A 182 -12.34 -16.46 9.18
N GLU A 183 -11.72 -17.07 10.19
CA GLU A 183 -11.97 -16.72 11.60
C GLU A 183 -11.64 -15.24 11.89
N LEU A 184 -10.46 -14.78 11.46
CA LEU A 184 -10.04 -13.39 11.64
C LEU A 184 -10.92 -12.42 10.86
N LEU A 185 -11.37 -12.82 9.67
CA LEU A 185 -12.30 -12.02 8.86
C LEU A 185 -13.66 -11.91 9.54
N ILE A 186 -14.22 -13.02 10.02
CA ILE A 186 -15.50 -13.05 10.73
C ILE A 186 -15.45 -12.15 11.96
N ASP A 187 -14.40 -12.26 12.77
CA ASP A 187 -14.23 -11.43 13.95
C ASP A 187 -14.12 -9.94 13.62
N HIS A 188 -13.45 -9.61 12.52
CA HIS A 188 -13.36 -8.25 12.07
C HIS A 188 -14.71 -7.71 11.58
N PHE A 189 -15.46 -8.48 10.79
CA PHE A 189 -16.78 -8.11 10.34
C PHE A 189 -17.75 -7.92 11.51
N LYS A 190 -17.72 -8.80 12.52
CA LYS A 190 -18.54 -8.66 13.74
C LYS A 190 -18.26 -7.32 14.44
N LYS A 191 -16.98 -6.90 14.52
CA LYS A 191 -16.61 -5.59 15.10
C LYS A 191 -17.17 -4.43 14.28
N ILE A 192 -17.05 -4.48 12.96
CA ILE A 192 -17.59 -3.44 12.07
C ILE A 192 -19.12 -3.34 12.22
N LEU A 193 -19.82 -4.46 12.16
CA LEU A 193 -21.27 -4.50 12.27
C LEU A 193 -21.76 -3.95 13.63
N LYS A 194 -21.05 -4.29 14.71
CA LYS A 194 -21.34 -3.74 16.04
C LYS A 194 -21.17 -2.21 16.07
N ASN A 195 -20.11 -1.68 15.44
CA ASN A 195 -19.86 -0.24 15.37
C ASN A 195 -20.91 0.51 14.54
N GLU A 196 -21.39 -0.12 13.47
CA GLU A 196 -22.44 0.43 12.60
C GLU A 196 -23.87 0.18 13.15
N LYS A 197 -24.00 -0.51 14.30
CA LYS A 197 -25.30 -0.93 14.88
C LYS A 197 -26.18 -1.74 13.91
N ILE A 198 -25.53 -2.52 13.03
CA ILE A 198 -26.22 -3.42 12.09
C ILE A 198 -26.39 -4.76 12.79
N CYS A 199 -27.65 -5.18 12.93
CA CYS A 199 -27.98 -6.52 13.45
C CYS A 199 -27.75 -7.56 12.34
N LEU A 200 -26.95 -8.60 12.61
CA LEU A 200 -26.92 -9.79 11.77
C LEU A 200 -28.18 -10.59 12.03
N LEU A 201 -29.11 -10.54 11.08
CA LEU A 201 -30.17 -11.54 11.02
C LEU A 201 -29.49 -12.86 10.58
N TYR A 202 -29.26 -13.75 11.52
CA TYR A 202 -28.94 -15.14 11.20
C TYR A 202 -30.20 -15.75 10.56
N THR A 203 -30.27 -15.73 9.24
CA THR A 203 -31.19 -16.62 8.55
C THR A 203 -30.70 -18.04 8.83
N SER A 204 -31.47 -18.83 9.59
CA SER A 204 -31.24 -20.26 9.67
C SER A 204 -31.07 -20.78 8.23
N PRO A 205 -30.12 -21.72 7.98
CA PRO A 205 -29.94 -22.28 6.65
C PRO A 205 -31.28 -22.77 6.14
N SER A 206 -31.61 -22.37 4.92
CA SER A 206 -32.84 -22.84 4.27
C SER A 206 -32.83 -24.38 4.24
N PRO A 207 -33.93 -25.07 4.45
CA PRO A 207 -33.99 -26.52 4.30
C PRO A 207 -33.50 -27.06 2.96
N ARG A 208 -33.28 -26.17 1.97
CA ARG A 208 -32.70 -26.49 0.66
C ARG A 208 -31.17 -26.53 0.64
N ASP A 209 -30.49 -26.01 1.67
CA ASP A 209 -29.02 -25.97 1.75
C ASP A 209 -28.44 -27.18 2.49
N THR A 210 -29.30 -28.13 2.92
CA THR A 210 -28.96 -29.37 3.64
C THR A 210 -29.25 -30.64 2.87
N ALA A 211 -29.45 -30.58 1.55
CA ALA A 211 -29.69 -31.75 0.68
C ALA A 211 -28.46 -32.05 -0.20
#